data_5acb3bfe0df0b61beee0a17dda714d86
#
_entry.id   5acb3bfe0df0b61beee0a17dda714d86
#
_cell.length_a   1.000
_cell.length_b   1.000
_cell.length_c   1.000
_cell.angle_alpha   90.00
_cell.angle_beta   90.00
_cell.angle_gamma   90.00
#
_symmetry.space_group_name_H-M   'P 1'
#
loop_
_entity.id
_entity.type
_entity.pdbx_description
1 polymer ?
#
loop_
_entity_poly.entity_id
_entity_poly.type
_entity_poly.pdbx_seq_one_letter_code
_entity_poly.pdbx_strand_id
1 'polypeptide(L)'
;MEWFVKAFIRASLAWFAAGILAGLAIAAHPAWVAYRPAHAHMNVVGFLTMMVFGVGYQLLPRLFGHALHSRWMAIAHWWFANVGLAMMVAGFILAPHVGPVRSAPVTASGGTLFALGALGFVYNMWRTFNKADARARARALDRVLPTIE
;
A
#
# COMPACT_ATOMS: atom_id res chain seq x y z
N MET A 1 -1.66 18.41 2.07
CA MET A 1 -1.60 16.94 1.77
C MET A 1 -0.16 16.54 1.56
N GLU A 2 0.28 15.54 2.28
CA GLU A 2 1.65 15.02 2.20
C GLU A 2 1.96 14.49 0.79
N TRP A 3 3.23 14.65 0.35
CA TRP A 3 3.62 14.23 -1.00
C TRP A 3 3.44 12.72 -1.24
N PHE A 4 3.76 11.88 -0.25
CA PHE A 4 3.63 10.43 -0.36
C PHE A 4 2.17 9.99 -0.50
N VAL A 5 1.21 10.71 0.08
CA VAL A 5 -0.23 10.47 -0.14
C VAL A 5 -0.58 10.67 -1.61
N LYS A 6 -0.16 11.81 -2.19
CA LYS A 6 -0.35 12.07 -3.63
C LYS A 6 0.33 11.01 -4.48
N ALA A 7 1.53 10.58 -4.08
CA ALA A 7 2.31 9.58 -4.79
C ALA A 7 1.63 8.20 -4.79
N PHE A 8 1.07 7.75 -3.66
CA PHE A 8 0.27 6.52 -3.59
C PHE A 8 -0.95 6.57 -4.52
N ILE A 9 -1.71 7.69 -4.48
CA ILE A 9 -2.90 7.86 -5.32
C ILE A 9 -2.52 7.87 -6.81
N ARG A 10 -1.47 8.59 -7.19
CA ARG A 10 -0.99 8.62 -8.59
C ARG A 10 -0.50 7.26 -9.06
N ALA A 11 0.28 6.57 -8.22
CA ALA A 11 0.76 5.22 -8.54
C ALA A 11 -0.42 4.24 -8.69
N SER A 12 -1.42 4.30 -7.81
CA SER A 12 -2.60 3.45 -7.91
C SER A 12 -3.37 3.67 -9.22
N LEU A 13 -3.55 4.91 -9.65
CA LEU A 13 -4.20 5.23 -10.93
C LEU A 13 -3.36 4.76 -12.12
N ALA A 14 -2.03 4.86 -12.06
CA ALA A 14 -1.14 4.35 -13.10
C ALA A 14 -1.22 2.81 -13.20
N TRP A 15 -1.21 2.11 -12.07
CA TRP A 15 -1.40 0.65 -12.04
C TRP A 15 -2.77 0.24 -12.55
N PHE A 16 -3.82 1.01 -12.24
CA PHE A 16 -5.17 0.76 -12.76
C PHE A 16 -5.21 0.87 -14.30
N ALA A 17 -4.65 1.94 -14.85
CA ALA A 17 -4.57 2.11 -16.30
C ALA A 17 -3.78 0.95 -16.96
N ALA A 18 -2.62 0.58 -16.40
CA ALA A 18 -1.84 -0.55 -16.89
C ALA A 18 -2.64 -1.88 -16.78
N GLY A 19 -3.35 -2.06 -15.68
CA GLY A 19 -4.22 -3.22 -15.46
C GLY A 19 -5.35 -3.31 -16.48
N ILE A 20 -6.03 -2.21 -16.80
CA ILE A 20 -7.07 -2.16 -17.84
C ILE A 20 -6.48 -2.56 -19.19
N LEU A 21 -5.37 -1.97 -19.59
CA LEU A 21 -4.71 -2.27 -20.87
C LEU A 21 -4.29 -3.75 -20.95
N ALA A 22 -3.71 -4.28 -19.87
CA ALA A 22 -3.35 -5.70 -19.80
C ALA A 22 -4.60 -6.60 -19.91
N GLY A 23 -5.70 -6.25 -19.27
CA GLY A 23 -6.96 -7.00 -19.36
C GLY A 23 -7.55 -7.00 -20.77
N LEU A 24 -7.55 -5.84 -21.44
CA LEU A 24 -8.00 -5.73 -22.83
C LEU A 24 -7.11 -6.56 -23.77
N ALA A 25 -5.79 -6.52 -23.58
CA ALA A 25 -4.85 -7.31 -24.37
C ALA A 25 -5.06 -8.83 -24.18
N ILE A 26 -5.28 -9.30 -22.95
CA ILE A 26 -5.59 -10.71 -22.65
C ILE A 26 -6.94 -11.10 -23.27
N ALA A 27 -7.94 -10.22 -23.23
CA ALA A 27 -9.25 -10.49 -23.83
C ALA A 27 -9.17 -10.60 -25.37
N ALA A 28 -8.37 -9.75 -26.01
CA ALA A 28 -8.15 -9.76 -27.45
C ALA A 28 -7.30 -10.97 -27.92
N HIS A 29 -6.43 -11.48 -27.06
CA HIS A 29 -5.50 -12.58 -27.37
C HIS A 29 -5.63 -13.71 -26.34
N PRO A 30 -6.54 -14.70 -26.56
CA PRO A 30 -6.77 -15.80 -25.61
C PRO A 30 -5.51 -16.59 -25.21
N ALA A 31 -4.50 -16.65 -26.08
CA ALA A 31 -3.20 -17.26 -25.79
C ALA A 31 -2.43 -16.55 -24.64
N TRP A 32 -2.78 -15.32 -24.32
CA TRP A 32 -2.14 -14.53 -23.26
C TRP A 32 -2.74 -14.76 -21.87
N VAL A 33 -3.57 -15.78 -21.71
CA VAL A 33 -4.18 -16.16 -20.42
C VAL A 33 -3.15 -16.38 -19.31
N ALA A 34 -1.91 -16.75 -19.66
CA ALA A 34 -0.80 -16.92 -18.71
C ALA A 34 -0.41 -15.63 -17.96
N TYR A 35 -0.78 -14.44 -18.48
CA TYR A 35 -0.50 -13.15 -17.84
C TYR A 35 -1.61 -12.68 -16.88
N ARG A 36 -2.68 -13.46 -16.70
CA ARG A 36 -3.75 -13.14 -15.74
C ARG A 36 -3.25 -12.80 -14.33
N PRO A 37 -2.24 -13.49 -13.77
CA PRO A 37 -1.72 -13.12 -12.44
C PRO A 37 -1.14 -11.70 -12.42
N ALA A 38 -0.41 -11.28 -13.45
CA ALA A 38 0.12 -9.91 -13.55
C ALA A 38 -1.03 -8.89 -13.60
N HIS A 39 -2.01 -9.09 -14.50
CA HIS A 39 -3.22 -8.25 -14.58
C HIS A 39 -3.96 -8.14 -13.24
N ALA A 40 -4.19 -9.26 -12.56
CA ALA A 40 -4.87 -9.28 -11.27
C ALA A 40 -4.12 -8.47 -10.20
N HIS A 41 -2.79 -8.61 -10.13
CA HIS A 41 -1.98 -7.87 -9.18
C HIS A 41 -1.92 -6.36 -9.48
N MET A 42 -1.88 -5.97 -10.76
CA MET A 42 -1.98 -4.55 -11.15
C MET A 42 -3.29 -3.93 -10.63
N ASN A 43 -4.43 -4.64 -10.72
CA ASN A 43 -5.71 -4.11 -10.30
C ASN A 43 -5.95 -4.22 -8.79
N VAL A 44 -5.71 -5.37 -8.18
CA VAL A 44 -6.03 -5.58 -6.76
C VAL A 44 -4.95 -4.96 -5.87
N VAL A 45 -3.69 -5.23 -6.14
CA VAL A 45 -2.59 -4.74 -5.32
C VAL A 45 -2.16 -3.34 -5.75
N GLY A 46 -2.01 -3.12 -7.05
CA GLY A 46 -1.58 -1.85 -7.61
C GLY A 46 -2.62 -0.75 -7.49
N PHE A 47 -3.85 -1.01 -7.90
CA PHE A 47 -4.90 0.00 -7.81
C PHE A 47 -5.58 0.01 -6.44
N LEU A 48 -6.30 -1.06 -6.10
CA LEU A 48 -7.16 -1.04 -4.92
C LEU A 48 -6.36 -0.87 -3.63
N THR A 49 -5.36 -1.71 -3.39
CA THR A 49 -4.61 -1.70 -2.13
C THR A 49 -3.78 -0.40 -1.98
N MET A 50 -3.10 0.06 -3.03
CA MET A 50 -2.34 1.31 -2.94
C MET A 50 -3.24 2.54 -2.81
N MET A 51 -4.45 2.54 -3.40
CA MET A 51 -5.44 3.58 -3.17
C MET A 51 -5.86 3.62 -1.70
N VAL A 52 -6.14 2.45 -1.11
CA VAL A 52 -6.47 2.33 0.33
C VAL A 52 -5.33 2.86 1.20
N PHE A 53 -4.07 2.58 0.88
CA PHE A 53 -2.93 3.13 1.62
C PHE A 53 -2.85 4.65 1.51
N GLY A 54 -2.99 5.20 0.30
CA GLY A 54 -2.95 6.64 0.07
C GLY A 54 -4.06 7.38 0.81
N VAL A 55 -5.30 6.91 0.68
CA VAL A 55 -6.47 7.46 1.38
C VAL A 55 -6.35 7.25 2.89
N GLY A 56 -5.88 6.08 3.33
CA GLY A 56 -5.67 5.75 4.73
C GLY A 56 -4.68 6.71 5.41
N TYR A 57 -3.53 6.98 4.80
CA TYR A 57 -2.58 7.97 5.32
C TYR A 57 -3.14 9.39 5.42
N GLN A 58 -4.08 9.75 4.54
CA GLN A 58 -4.71 11.06 4.55
C GLN A 58 -5.86 11.16 5.55
N LEU A 59 -6.70 10.14 5.60
CA LEU A 59 -7.98 10.17 6.28
C LEU A 59 -7.87 9.75 7.75
N LEU A 60 -7.19 8.63 8.04
CA LEU A 60 -7.16 8.06 9.38
C LEU A 60 -6.55 8.99 10.44
N PRO A 61 -5.39 9.63 10.22
CA PRO A 61 -4.84 10.57 11.19
C PRO A 61 -5.78 11.76 11.47
N ARG A 62 -6.54 12.20 10.46
CA ARG A 62 -7.50 13.29 10.60
C ARG A 62 -8.74 12.88 11.40
N LEU A 63 -9.29 11.70 11.13
CA LEU A 63 -10.43 11.16 11.86
C LEU A 63 -10.14 11.00 13.36
N PHE A 64 -8.93 10.57 13.69
CA PHE A 64 -8.49 10.40 15.07
C PHE A 64 -7.90 11.67 15.69
N GLY A 65 -7.83 12.79 14.96
CA GLY A 65 -7.36 14.08 15.48
C GLY A 65 -5.89 14.05 15.93
N HIS A 66 -5.06 13.17 15.38
CA HIS A 66 -3.67 13.01 15.74
C HIS A 66 -2.76 12.94 14.50
N ALA A 67 -1.59 13.56 14.58
CA ALA A 67 -0.58 13.46 13.53
C ALA A 67 -0.09 12.01 13.36
N LEU A 68 0.27 11.65 12.13
CA LEU A 68 0.86 10.35 11.78
C LEU A 68 2.07 10.03 12.67
N HIS A 69 2.15 8.80 13.17
CA HIS A 69 3.22 8.38 14.07
C HIS A 69 4.62 8.57 13.47
N SER A 70 4.81 8.18 12.20
CA SER A 70 6.08 8.35 11.50
C SER A 70 5.89 8.62 10.01
N ARG A 71 6.39 9.78 9.56
CA ARG A 71 6.42 10.12 8.12
C ARG A 71 7.44 9.29 7.36
N TRP A 72 8.58 8.97 7.97
CA TRP A 72 9.63 8.15 7.36
C TRP A 72 9.16 6.74 7.06
N MET A 73 8.38 6.14 7.94
CA MET A 73 7.76 4.83 7.68
C MET A 73 6.78 4.89 6.49
N ALA A 74 6.03 5.98 6.35
CA ALA A 74 5.14 6.15 5.20
C ALA A 74 5.91 6.30 3.88
N ILE A 75 7.05 7.00 3.91
CA ILE A 75 7.94 7.16 2.75
C ILE A 75 8.58 5.81 2.38
N ALA A 76 9.13 5.09 3.36
CA ALA A 76 9.70 3.75 3.14
C ALA A 76 8.66 2.78 2.60
N HIS A 77 7.44 2.80 3.15
CA HIS A 77 6.32 2.01 2.67
C HIS A 77 6.00 2.31 1.20
N TRP A 78 5.99 3.58 0.79
CA TRP A 78 5.74 3.94 -0.61
C TRP A 78 6.73 3.27 -1.57
N TRP A 79 8.02 3.31 -1.23
CA TRP A 79 9.07 2.65 -2.01
C TRP A 79 8.92 1.13 -2.02
N PHE A 80 8.72 0.51 -0.86
CA PHE A 80 8.56 -0.94 -0.73
C PHE A 80 7.33 -1.44 -1.48
N ALA A 81 6.23 -0.71 -1.43
CA ALA A 81 5.02 -1.08 -2.15
C ALA A 81 5.21 -1.00 -3.68
N ASN A 82 5.79 0.09 -4.19
CA ASN A 82 5.94 0.26 -5.64
C ASN A 82 7.01 -0.68 -6.23
N VAL A 83 8.18 -0.78 -5.60
CA VAL A 83 9.26 -1.68 -6.06
C VAL A 83 8.82 -3.13 -5.91
N GLY A 84 8.22 -3.49 -4.77
CA GLY A 84 7.72 -4.84 -4.51
C GLY A 84 6.67 -5.28 -5.54
N LEU A 85 5.68 -4.42 -5.81
CA LEU A 85 4.67 -4.73 -6.82
C LEU A 85 5.26 -4.82 -8.22
N ALA A 86 6.16 -3.91 -8.61
CA ALA A 86 6.81 -3.96 -9.91
C ALA A 86 7.59 -5.26 -10.11
N MET A 87 8.31 -5.73 -9.09
CA MET A 87 9.01 -7.02 -9.11
C MET A 87 8.03 -8.19 -9.21
N MET A 88 6.94 -8.18 -8.45
CA MET A 88 5.92 -9.24 -8.55
C MET A 88 5.33 -9.32 -9.94
N VAL A 89 4.92 -8.19 -10.51
CA VAL A 89 4.34 -8.12 -11.86
C VAL A 89 5.37 -8.58 -12.90
N ALA A 90 6.62 -8.15 -12.79
CA ALA A 90 7.71 -8.60 -13.67
C ALA A 90 7.90 -10.13 -13.58
N GLY A 91 7.89 -10.70 -12.37
CA GLY A 91 8.00 -12.14 -12.18
C GLY A 91 6.86 -12.93 -12.81
N PHE A 92 5.62 -12.42 -12.73
CA PHE A 92 4.47 -13.04 -13.40
C PHE A 92 4.55 -12.92 -14.93
N ILE A 93 5.07 -11.82 -15.45
CA ILE A 93 5.30 -11.65 -16.90
C ILE A 93 6.41 -12.56 -17.39
N LEU A 94 7.45 -12.79 -16.61
CA LEU A 94 8.57 -13.68 -16.97
C LEU A 94 8.19 -15.16 -16.91
N ALA A 95 7.25 -15.55 -16.04
CA ALA A 95 6.91 -16.95 -15.79
C ALA A 95 6.59 -17.78 -17.06
N PRO A 96 5.82 -17.30 -18.05
CA PRO A 96 5.57 -18.03 -19.30
C PRO A 96 6.81 -18.25 -20.18
N HIS A 97 7.84 -17.42 -20.01
CA HIS A 97 9.05 -17.45 -20.87
C HIS A 97 10.20 -18.28 -20.28
N VAL A 98 10.39 -18.21 -18.96
CA VAL A 98 11.52 -18.86 -18.28
C VAL A 98 11.11 -20.02 -17.37
N GLY A 99 9.83 -20.23 -17.21
CA GLY A 99 9.22 -21.19 -16.30
C GLY A 99 8.99 -20.64 -14.89
N PRO A 100 7.98 -21.17 -14.17
CA PRO A 100 7.57 -20.67 -12.86
C PRO A 100 8.68 -20.79 -11.80
N VAL A 101 9.49 -21.84 -11.84
CA VAL A 101 10.58 -22.06 -10.88
C VAL A 101 11.65 -20.96 -11.00
N ARG A 102 12.02 -20.56 -12.23
CA ARG A 102 13.04 -19.53 -12.45
C ARG A 102 12.53 -18.12 -12.17
N SER A 103 11.25 -17.86 -12.39
CA SER A 103 10.63 -16.55 -12.10
C SER A 103 10.24 -16.38 -10.63
N ALA A 104 10.05 -17.48 -9.88
CA ALA A 104 9.63 -17.47 -8.48
C ALA A 104 10.49 -16.59 -7.56
N PRO A 105 11.81 -16.56 -7.63
CA PRO A 105 12.61 -15.68 -6.78
C PRO A 105 12.29 -14.20 -6.95
N VAL A 106 12.05 -13.74 -8.18
CA VAL A 106 11.67 -12.35 -8.47
C VAL A 106 10.30 -12.04 -7.90
N THR A 107 9.31 -12.92 -8.13
CA THR A 107 7.95 -12.76 -7.61
C THR A 107 7.94 -12.77 -6.08
N ALA A 108 8.65 -13.73 -5.46
CA ALA A 108 8.69 -13.88 -4.01
C ALA A 108 9.40 -12.70 -3.33
N SER A 109 10.54 -12.25 -3.88
CA SER A 109 11.24 -11.07 -3.35
C SER A 109 10.36 -9.82 -3.44
N GLY A 110 9.67 -9.63 -4.56
CA GLY A 110 8.71 -8.53 -4.73
C GLY A 110 7.57 -8.61 -3.74
N GLY A 111 6.97 -9.79 -3.56
CA GLY A 111 5.90 -10.03 -2.58
C GLY A 111 6.35 -9.78 -1.14
N THR A 112 7.53 -10.23 -0.78
CA THR A 112 8.13 -10.00 0.54
C THR A 112 8.33 -8.50 0.79
N LEU A 113 8.90 -7.78 -0.18
CA LEU A 113 9.12 -6.34 -0.06
C LEU A 113 7.80 -5.58 0.09
N PHE A 114 6.80 -5.92 -0.71
CA PHE A 114 5.45 -5.35 -0.59
C PHE A 114 4.84 -5.62 0.79
N ALA A 115 4.93 -6.86 1.28
CA ALA A 115 4.41 -7.27 2.58
C ALA A 115 5.08 -6.51 3.73
N LEU A 116 6.40 -6.32 3.70
CA LEU A 116 7.12 -5.51 4.69
C LEU A 116 6.63 -4.05 4.70
N GLY A 117 6.39 -3.47 3.54
CA GLY A 117 5.80 -2.14 3.42
C GLY A 117 4.40 -2.08 4.04
N ALA A 118 3.54 -3.04 3.70
CA ALA A 118 2.17 -3.14 4.23
C ALA A 118 2.14 -3.33 5.76
N LEU A 119 3.00 -4.18 6.30
CA LEU A 119 3.14 -4.34 7.76
C LEU A 119 3.63 -3.03 8.42
N GLY A 120 4.53 -2.30 7.75
CA GLY A 120 4.95 -0.97 8.17
C GLY A 120 3.77 0.02 8.23
N PHE A 121 2.85 -0.03 7.26
CA PHE A 121 1.61 0.75 7.29
C PHE A 121 0.74 0.39 8.50
N VAL A 122 0.49 -0.89 8.72
CA VAL A 122 -0.31 -1.38 9.86
C VAL A 122 0.29 -0.90 11.17
N TYR A 123 1.58 -1.09 11.39
CA TYR A 123 2.26 -0.63 12.59
C TYR A 123 2.16 0.90 12.76
N ASN A 124 2.41 1.67 11.70
CA ASN A 124 2.35 3.13 11.74
C ASN A 124 0.96 3.64 12.11
N MET A 125 -0.10 3.04 11.53
CA MET A 125 -1.48 3.38 11.87
C MET A 125 -1.84 2.97 13.30
N TRP A 126 -1.47 1.76 13.71
CA TRP A 126 -1.71 1.29 15.09
C TRP A 126 -1.10 2.23 16.14
N ARG A 127 0.15 2.65 15.90
CA ARG A 127 0.83 3.61 16.78
C ARG A 127 0.19 5.00 16.75
N THR A 128 -0.36 5.41 15.61
CA THR A 128 -1.09 6.67 15.49
C THR A 128 -2.37 6.65 16.34
N PHE A 129 -3.13 5.55 16.29
CA PHE A 129 -4.36 5.37 17.07
C PHE A 129 -4.09 5.35 18.58
N ASN A 130 -3.10 4.56 19.02
CA ASN A 130 -2.75 4.49 20.43
C ASN A 130 -2.36 5.86 21.03
N LYS A 131 -1.67 6.70 20.25
CA LYS A 131 -1.33 8.06 20.67
C LYS A 131 -2.56 8.99 20.74
N ALA A 132 -3.51 8.82 19.80
CA ALA A 132 -4.75 9.58 19.83
C ALA A 132 -5.58 9.23 21.06
N ASP A 133 -5.73 7.94 21.36
CA ASP A 133 -6.46 7.46 22.54
C ASP A 133 -5.84 7.94 23.86
N ALA A 134 -4.51 7.87 23.97
CA ALA A 134 -3.80 8.35 25.16
C ALA A 134 -4.04 9.86 25.39
N ARG A 135 -4.02 10.68 24.32
CA ARG A 135 -4.34 12.11 24.42
C ARG A 135 -5.79 12.37 24.78
N ALA A 136 -6.72 11.59 24.22
CA ALA A 136 -8.13 11.73 24.55
C ALA A 136 -8.39 11.46 26.04
N ARG A 137 -7.75 10.40 26.59
CA ARG A 137 -7.83 10.08 28.02
C ARG A 137 -7.21 11.16 28.90
N ALA A 138 -6.05 11.69 28.55
CA ALA A 138 -5.41 12.79 29.30
C ALA A 138 -6.31 14.01 29.35
N ARG A 139 -6.87 14.45 28.22
CA ARG A 139 -7.80 15.59 28.18
C ARG A 139 -9.08 15.35 29.00
N ALA A 140 -9.57 14.13 29.03
CA ALA A 140 -10.73 13.79 29.85
C ALA A 140 -10.41 13.91 31.35
N LEU A 141 -9.21 13.45 31.75
CA LEU A 141 -8.75 13.54 33.14
C LEU A 141 -8.55 14.99 33.58
N ASP A 142 -7.93 15.84 32.76
CA ASP A 142 -7.73 17.28 33.04
C ASP A 142 -9.05 18.04 33.22
N ARG A 143 -10.14 17.58 32.60
CA ARG A 143 -11.47 18.18 32.78
C ARG A 143 -12.15 17.80 34.09
N VAL A 144 -11.79 16.66 34.66
CA VAL A 144 -12.42 16.11 35.90
C VAL A 144 -11.64 16.53 37.13
N LEU A 145 -10.32 16.75 37.01
CA LEU A 145 -9.48 17.22 38.11
C LEU A 145 -9.39 18.76 38.06
N PRO A 146 -10.11 19.51 38.89
CA PRO A 146 -9.95 20.96 38.97
C PRO A 146 -8.50 21.24 39.44
N THR A 147 -7.84 22.19 38.78
CA THR A 147 -6.60 22.78 39.26
C THR A 147 -6.82 23.31 40.67
N ILE A 148 -6.20 22.66 41.66
CA ILE A 148 -6.14 23.18 43.01
C ILE A 148 -5.06 24.26 42.96
N GLU A 149 -5.45 25.53 42.78
CA GLU A 149 -4.65 26.72 43.04
C GLU A 149 -4.70 27.08 44.54
#